data_7a8d3d3a7b1f3168f529bdc533d9ba14
#
_entry.id   7a8d3d3a7b1f3168f529bdc533d9ba14
#
_cell.length_a   1.000
_cell.length_b   1.000
_cell.length_c   1.000
_cell.angle_alpha   90.00
_cell.angle_beta   90.00
_cell.angle_gamma   90.00
#
_symmetry.space_group_name_H-M   'P 1'
#
loop_
_entity.id
_entity.type
_entity.pdbx_description
1 polymer ?
#
loop_
_entity_poly.entity_id
_entity_poly.type
_entity_poly.pdbx_seq_one_letter_code
_entity_poly.pdbx_strand_id
1 'polypeptide(L)'
;LRMSGHYLPLATIAWALSLYYTMSNMDWLGKYDGILGVPAMTLFGMSLASGRSYFYVIWVVALLAAVGVVHLLDSRTGRAIRALKGGVTMAEAMGISTYRYKVLVFVLAAMLASISGWLFAHFQRTVNPSPFALGKGIEYLFMAVLGGVGNVWGAFTGAALVKIVEEQLQAWV
;
A
#
# COMPACT_ATOMS: atom_id res chain seq x y z
N LEU A 1 -6.40 -11.29 12.87
CA LEU A 1 -5.38 -10.62 13.71
C LEU A 1 -5.11 -11.30 15.05
N ARG A 2 -5.97 -12.25 15.47
CA ARG A 2 -5.69 -13.16 16.60
C ARG A 2 -4.81 -14.35 16.22
N MET A 3 -4.61 -14.57 14.92
CA MET A 3 -3.77 -15.65 14.41
C MET A 3 -2.30 -15.25 14.55
N SER A 4 -1.47 -16.19 14.97
CA SER A 4 -0.03 -16.00 15.18
C SER A 4 0.78 -16.89 14.24
N GLY A 5 2.04 -16.55 14.02
CA GLY A 5 2.94 -17.32 13.17
C GLY A 5 2.60 -17.28 11.68
N HIS A 6 2.76 -18.41 11.00
CA HIS A 6 2.62 -18.53 9.55
C HIS A 6 1.17 -18.46 9.04
N TYR A 7 0.18 -18.57 9.92
CA TYR A 7 -1.24 -18.53 9.52
C TYR A 7 -1.70 -17.14 9.07
N LEU A 8 -1.13 -16.06 9.61
CA LEU A 8 -1.52 -14.70 9.23
C LEU A 8 -1.17 -14.39 7.76
N PRO A 9 0.06 -14.64 7.27
CA PRO A 9 0.39 -14.48 5.85
C PRO A 9 -0.47 -15.34 4.93
N LEU A 10 -0.69 -16.61 5.27
CA LEU A 10 -1.54 -17.50 4.48
C LEU A 10 -2.98 -16.99 4.37
N ALA A 11 -3.56 -16.55 5.48
CA ALA A 11 -4.91 -15.99 5.50
C ALA A 11 -5.02 -14.69 4.69
N THR A 12 -4.01 -13.82 4.72
CA THR A 12 -4.00 -12.59 3.93
C THR A 12 -3.88 -12.87 2.44
N ILE A 13 -3.07 -13.85 2.03
CA ILE A 13 -2.95 -14.28 0.64
C ILE A 13 -4.27 -14.89 0.15
N ALA A 14 -4.86 -15.81 0.93
CA ALA A 14 -6.15 -16.43 0.58
C ALA A 14 -7.25 -15.36 0.42
N TRP A 15 -7.30 -14.38 1.32
CA TRP A 15 -8.24 -13.28 1.25
C TRP A 15 -8.02 -12.39 0.02
N ALA A 16 -6.77 -12.05 -0.29
CA ALA A 16 -6.41 -11.28 -1.47
C ALA A 16 -6.81 -11.98 -2.77
N LEU A 17 -6.53 -13.30 -2.89
CA LEU A 17 -6.94 -14.11 -4.03
C LEU A 17 -8.48 -14.19 -4.14
N SER A 18 -9.18 -14.38 -3.02
CA SER A 18 -10.64 -14.42 -3.03
C SER A 18 -11.23 -13.11 -3.52
N LEU A 19 -10.72 -11.96 -3.07
CA LEU A 19 -11.14 -10.65 -3.55
C LEU A 19 -10.82 -10.45 -5.04
N TYR A 20 -9.61 -10.83 -5.47
CA TYR A 20 -9.22 -10.74 -6.87
C TYR A 20 -10.18 -11.51 -7.77
N TYR A 21 -10.43 -12.79 -7.48
CA TYR A 21 -11.34 -13.61 -8.27
C TYR A 21 -12.78 -13.14 -8.18
N THR A 22 -13.22 -12.67 -7.02
CA THR A 22 -14.57 -12.11 -6.86
C THR A 22 -14.74 -10.88 -7.76
N MET A 23 -13.82 -9.93 -7.71
CA MET A 23 -13.84 -8.73 -8.54
C MET A 23 -13.76 -9.07 -10.04
N SER A 24 -12.93 -10.03 -10.41
CA SER A 24 -12.74 -10.46 -11.81
C SER A 24 -13.96 -11.17 -12.40
N ASN A 25 -14.90 -11.65 -11.59
CA ASN A 25 -16.09 -12.38 -12.05
C ASN A 25 -17.40 -11.58 -11.87
N MET A 26 -17.38 -10.43 -11.21
CA MET A 26 -18.58 -9.62 -11.01
C MET A 26 -18.91 -8.78 -12.26
N ASP A 27 -20.10 -8.99 -12.83
CA ASP A 27 -20.57 -8.28 -14.03
C ASP A 27 -20.66 -6.76 -13.85
N TRP A 28 -21.12 -6.31 -12.71
CA TRP A 28 -21.28 -4.88 -12.41
C TRP A 28 -19.96 -4.12 -12.19
N LEU A 29 -18.85 -4.82 -11.96
CA LEU A 29 -17.49 -4.28 -11.89
C LEU A 29 -16.75 -4.35 -13.24
N GLY A 30 -17.40 -4.85 -14.32
CA GLY A 30 -16.80 -4.99 -15.62
C GLY A 30 -15.87 -6.19 -15.76
N LYS A 31 -15.91 -7.15 -14.82
CA LYS A 31 -15.05 -8.36 -14.83
C LYS A 31 -13.56 -8.02 -14.93
N TYR A 32 -12.83 -8.75 -15.79
CA TYR A 32 -11.39 -8.51 -16.03
C TYR A 32 -11.09 -7.17 -16.71
N ASP A 33 -12.02 -6.65 -17.53
CA ASP A 33 -11.85 -5.37 -18.22
C ASP A 33 -11.99 -4.19 -17.26
N GLY A 34 -12.73 -4.39 -16.16
CA GLY A 34 -12.94 -3.39 -15.13
C GLY A 34 -13.87 -2.26 -15.57
N ILE A 35 -13.87 -1.20 -14.80
CA ILE A 35 -14.66 0.01 -15.06
C ILE A 35 -13.79 0.99 -15.84
N LEU A 36 -14.24 1.32 -17.06
CA LEU A 36 -13.59 2.28 -17.94
C LEU A 36 -14.21 3.67 -17.77
N GLY A 37 -13.44 4.72 -18.10
CA GLY A 37 -13.97 6.08 -18.17
C GLY A 37 -14.06 6.81 -16.83
N VAL A 38 -13.20 6.46 -15.85
CA VAL A 38 -13.09 7.24 -14.62
C VAL A 38 -12.73 8.69 -14.96
N PRO A 39 -13.52 9.69 -14.50
CA PRO A 39 -13.29 11.08 -14.84
C PRO A 39 -11.93 11.55 -14.32
N ALA A 40 -11.32 12.49 -15.05
CA ALA A 40 -10.10 13.13 -14.58
C ALA A 40 -10.36 13.87 -13.27
N MET A 41 -9.41 13.78 -12.35
CA MET A 41 -9.49 14.51 -11.09
C MET A 41 -9.53 16.01 -11.35
N THR A 42 -10.48 16.71 -10.74
CA THR A 42 -10.56 18.17 -10.74
C THR A 42 -10.29 18.69 -9.34
N LEU A 43 -9.31 19.57 -9.19
CA LEU A 43 -8.99 20.21 -7.92
C LEU A 43 -9.19 21.72 -8.07
N PHE A 44 -10.03 22.33 -7.23
CA PHE A 44 -10.35 23.77 -7.27
C PHE A 44 -10.75 24.28 -8.67
N GLY A 45 -11.47 23.48 -9.47
CA GLY A 45 -11.91 23.87 -10.82
C GLY A 45 -10.84 23.72 -11.92
N MET A 46 -9.61 23.34 -11.58
CA MET A 46 -8.57 22.99 -12.54
C MET A 46 -8.58 21.49 -12.82
N SER A 47 -8.70 21.11 -14.09
CA SER A 47 -8.62 19.72 -14.49
C SER A 47 -7.17 19.23 -14.45
N LEU A 48 -6.91 18.22 -13.63
CA LEU A 48 -5.61 17.56 -13.53
C LEU A 48 -5.44 16.48 -14.62
N ALA A 49 -5.97 16.76 -15.81
CA ALA A 49 -5.91 15.83 -16.94
C ALA A 49 -4.48 15.66 -17.50
N SER A 50 -3.56 16.61 -17.22
CA SER A 50 -2.18 16.51 -17.68
C SER A 50 -1.37 15.63 -16.74
N GLY A 51 -0.60 14.68 -17.28
CA GLY A 51 0.26 13.81 -16.48
C GLY A 51 1.26 14.56 -15.60
N ARG A 52 1.72 15.74 -16.05
CA ARG A 52 2.66 16.57 -15.27
C ARG A 52 2.00 17.14 -14.02
N SER A 53 0.78 17.69 -14.11
CA SER A 53 0.06 18.23 -12.94
C SER A 53 -0.28 17.12 -11.96
N TYR A 54 -0.66 15.95 -12.48
CA TYR A 54 -0.97 14.78 -11.66
C TYR A 54 0.25 14.25 -10.92
N PHE A 55 1.42 14.27 -11.54
CA PHE A 55 2.70 13.91 -10.93
C PHE A 55 2.97 14.72 -9.64
N TYR A 56 2.78 16.05 -9.68
CA TYR A 56 2.98 16.88 -8.50
C TYR A 56 1.98 16.54 -7.38
N VAL A 57 0.73 16.24 -7.71
CA VAL A 57 -0.28 15.84 -6.72
C VAL A 57 0.12 14.53 -6.04
N ILE A 58 0.57 13.52 -6.81
CA ILE A 58 1.06 12.26 -6.24
C ILE A 58 2.21 12.51 -5.28
N TRP A 59 3.20 13.32 -5.67
CA TRP A 59 4.35 13.63 -4.82
C TRP A 59 3.96 14.35 -3.54
N VAL A 60 3.06 15.33 -3.62
CA VAL A 60 2.56 16.03 -2.43
C VAL A 60 1.87 15.06 -1.48
N VAL A 61 0.99 14.20 -1.99
CA VAL A 61 0.29 13.20 -1.17
C VAL A 61 1.28 12.18 -0.58
N ALA A 62 2.25 11.71 -1.36
CA ALA A 62 3.27 10.76 -0.89
C ALA A 62 4.15 11.37 0.21
N LEU A 63 4.59 12.62 0.06
CA LEU A 63 5.37 13.32 1.08
C LEU A 63 4.55 13.58 2.35
N LEU A 64 3.29 14.00 2.22
CA LEU A 64 2.40 14.18 3.38
C LEU A 64 2.19 12.85 4.12
N ALA A 65 1.97 11.76 3.39
CA ALA A 65 1.87 10.43 3.97
C ALA A 65 3.14 10.02 4.70
N ALA A 66 4.32 10.23 4.08
CA ALA A 66 5.61 9.93 4.69
C ALA A 66 5.84 10.73 5.98
N VAL A 67 5.60 12.04 5.95
CA VAL A 67 5.71 12.92 7.11
C VAL A 67 4.73 12.48 8.21
N GLY A 68 3.49 12.16 7.85
CA GLY A 68 2.48 11.64 8.80
C GLY A 68 2.93 10.33 9.47
N VAL A 69 3.48 9.40 8.71
CA VAL A 69 3.99 8.13 9.24
C VAL A 69 5.22 8.36 10.14
N VAL A 70 6.15 9.25 9.76
CA VAL A 70 7.31 9.59 10.60
C VAL A 70 6.85 10.18 11.93
N HIS A 71 5.95 11.17 11.92
CA HIS A 71 5.41 11.75 13.15
C HIS A 71 4.68 10.73 14.02
N LEU A 72 3.92 9.84 13.39
CA LEU A 72 3.26 8.74 14.10
C LEU A 72 4.29 7.83 14.79
N LEU A 73 5.34 7.43 14.08
CA LEU A 73 6.38 6.57 14.62
C LEU A 73 7.18 7.23 15.75
N ASP A 74 7.30 8.55 15.77
CA ASP A 74 7.99 9.28 16.83
C ASP A 74 7.08 9.61 18.04
N SER A 75 5.78 9.36 17.89
CA SER A 75 4.79 9.52 18.96
C SER A 75 4.88 8.42 20.03
N ARG A 76 4.07 8.57 21.10
CA ARG A 76 3.92 7.51 22.12
C ARG A 76 3.40 6.20 21.52
N THR A 77 2.47 6.29 20.58
CA THR A 77 1.91 5.17 19.81
C THR A 77 2.99 4.47 18.99
N GLY A 78 3.84 5.24 18.31
CA GLY A 78 4.94 4.72 17.51
C GLY A 78 5.98 3.97 18.35
N ARG A 79 6.29 4.45 19.54
CA ARG A 79 7.18 3.73 20.48
C ARG A 79 6.60 2.37 20.88
N ALA A 80 5.30 2.31 21.16
CA ALA A 80 4.62 1.06 21.46
C ALA A 80 4.63 0.09 20.25
N ILE A 81 4.43 0.61 19.03
CA ILE A 81 4.53 -0.18 17.80
C ILE A 81 5.95 -0.73 17.62
N ARG A 82 6.99 0.09 17.83
CA ARG A 82 8.39 -0.35 17.74
C ARG A 82 8.73 -1.41 18.80
N ALA A 83 8.13 -1.34 19.99
CA ALA A 83 8.31 -2.37 21.03
C ALA A 83 7.82 -3.76 20.60
N LEU A 84 6.82 -3.84 19.71
CA LEU A 84 6.37 -5.12 19.15
C LEU A 84 7.45 -5.84 18.33
N LYS A 85 8.39 -5.09 17.75
CA LYS A 85 9.54 -5.65 17.01
C LYS A 85 10.50 -6.41 17.93
N GLY A 86 10.60 -6.02 19.20
CA GLY A 86 11.41 -6.70 20.21
C GLY A 86 10.82 -8.00 20.76
N GLY A 87 9.58 -8.29 20.42
CA GLY A 87 8.85 -9.51 20.80
C GLY A 87 7.49 -9.20 21.42
N VAL A 88 6.50 -9.95 20.96
CA VAL A 88 5.09 -9.80 21.40
C VAL A 88 4.95 -10.07 22.90
N THR A 89 5.54 -11.15 23.38
CA THR A 89 5.49 -11.55 24.80
C THR A 89 6.13 -10.52 25.73
N MET A 90 7.27 -9.94 25.31
CA MET A 90 7.94 -8.90 26.09
C MET A 90 7.14 -7.60 26.13
N ALA A 91 6.53 -7.21 25.01
CA ALA A 91 5.67 -6.03 24.96
C ALA A 91 4.43 -6.19 25.85
N GLU A 92 3.81 -7.37 25.86
CA GLU A 92 2.67 -7.69 26.74
C GLU A 92 3.06 -7.67 28.22
N ALA A 93 4.22 -8.18 28.58
CA ALA A 93 4.74 -8.11 29.95
C ALA A 93 4.94 -6.67 30.43
N MET A 94 5.20 -5.74 29.50
CA MET A 94 5.29 -4.30 29.79
C MET A 94 3.93 -3.57 29.76
N GLY A 95 2.81 -4.32 29.69
CA GLY A 95 1.47 -3.76 29.67
C GLY A 95 1.01 -3.17 28.33
N ILE A 96 1.73 -3.45 27.23
CA ILE A 96 1.38 -2.99 25.89
C ILE A 96 0.32 -3.94 25.30
N SER A 97 -0.86 -3.42 24.97
CA SER A 97 -1.92 -4.17 24.29
C SER A 97 -1.54 -4.43 22.82
N THR A 98 -0.85 -5.52 22.53
CA THR A 98 -0.31 -5.87 21.22
C THR A 98 -1.39 -5.97 20.15
N TYR A 99 -2.58 -6.47 20.52
CA TYR A 99 -3.72 -6.55 19.61
C TYR A 99 -4.15 -5.16 19.10
N ARG A 100 -4.31 -4.17 19.98
CA ARG A 100 -4.75 -2.82 19.60
C ARG A 100 -3.76 -2.16 18.64
N TYR A 101 -2.45 -2.28 18.91
CA TYR A 101 -1.44 -1.70 18.04
C TYR A 101 -1.31 -2.41 16.71
N LYS A 102 -1.48 -3.74 16.65
CA LYS A 102 -1.56 -4.48 15.39
C LYS A 102 -2.75 -4.03 14.54
N VAL A 103 -3.93 -3.88 15.15
CA VAL A 103 -5.13 -3.38 14.46
C VAL A 103 -4.89 -1.96 13.95
N LEU A 104 -4.32 -1.08 14.77
CA LEU A 104 -4.04 0.31 14.38
C LEU A 104 -3.10 0.38 13.17
N VAL A 105 -2.00 -0.37 13.18
CA VAL A 105 -1.06 -0.43 12.04
C VAL A 105 -1.76 -0.94 10.78
N PHE A 106 -2.60 -1.96 10.92
CA PHE A 106 -3.34 -2.53 9.80
C PHE A 106 -4.34 -1.53 9.20
N VAL A 107 -5.06 -0.78 10.04
CA VAL A 107 -6.00 0.27 9.61
C VAL A 107 -5.25 1.39 8.90
N LEU A 108 -4.12 1.85 9.45
CA LEU A 108 -3.30 2.88 8.81
C LEU A 108 -2.76 2.43 7.45
N ALA A 109 -2.27 1.20 7.35
CA ALA A 109 -1.83 0.62 6.08
C ALA A 109 -2.97 0.56 5.07
N ALA A 110 -4.17 0.16 5.50
CA ALA A 110 -5.36 0.13 4.64
C ALA A 110 -5.78 1.53 4.16
N MET A 111 -5.70 2.55 5.03
CA MET A 111 -5.97 3.94 4.64
C MET A 111 -4.97 4.44 3.59
N LEU A 112 -3.68 4.20 3.77
CA LEU A 112 -2.65 4.58 2.80
C LEU A 112 -2.83 3.85 1.47
N ALA A 113 -3.14 2.56 1.51
CA ALA A 113 -3.44 1.76 0.32
C ALA A 113 -4.69 2.29 -0.41
N SER A 114 -5.74 2.68 0.32
CA SER A 114 -6.96 3.26 -0.24
C SER A 114 -6.68 4.59 -0.96
N ILE A 115 -5.89 5.47 -0.36
CA ILE A 115 -5.47 6.74 -0.98
C ILE A 115 -4.67 6.46 -2.25
N SER A 116 -3.72 5.53 -2.20
CA SER A 116 -2.92 5.12 -3.35
C SER A 116 -3.79 4.55 -4.48
N GLY A 117 -4.74 3.66 -4.15
CA GLY A 117 -5.67 3.07 -5.11
C GLY A 117 -6.59 4.12 -5.74
N TRP A 118 -7.06 5.08 -4.96
CA TRP A 118 -7.86 6.20 -5.47
C TRP A 118 -7.07 7.08 -6.45
N LEU A 119 -5.84 7.44 -6.12
CA LEU A 119 -4.95 8.16 -7.02
C LEU A 119 -4.69 7.35 -8.30
N PHE A 120 -4.41 6.05 -8.17
CA PHE A 120 -4.15 5.17 -9.30
C PHE A 120 -5.36 5.10 -10.26
N ALA A 121 -6.57 4.96 -9.73
CA ALA A 121 -7.80 4.91 -10.52
C ALA A 121 -8.02 6.17 -11.37
N HIS A 122 -7.80 7.34 -10.80
CA HIS A 122 -7.93 8.61 -11.52
C HIS A 122 -6.79 8.86 -12.53
N PHE A 123 -5.58 8.32 -12.24
CA PHE A 123 -4.45 8.40 -13.15
C PHE A 123 -4.65 7.53 -14.40
N GLN A 124 -4.97 6.27 -14.17
CA GLN A 124 -5.18 5.30 -15.26
C GLN A 124 -6.52 5.49 -15.98
N ARG A 125 -7.47 6.21 -15.35
CA ARG A 125 -8.87 6.37 -15.82
C ARG A 125 -9.60 5.05 -15.99
N THR A 126 -9.08 3.99 -15.41
CA THR A 126 -9.64 2.65 -15.41
C THR A 126 -9.43 2.01 -14.05
N VAL A 127 -10.39 1.19 -13.62
CA VAL A 127 -10.27 0.37 -12.42
C VAL A 127 -10.48 -1.06 -12.82
N ASN A 128 -9.41 -1.83 -12.81
CA ASN A 128 -9.43 -3.26 -13.10
C ASN A 128 -8.83 -4.07 -11.95
N PRO A 129 -9.03 -5.40 -11.88
CA PRO A 129 -8.48 -6.22 -10.81
C PRO A 129 -6.97 -6.45 -10.87
N SER A 130 -6.28 -6.13 -11.97
CA SER A 130 -4.85 -6.44 -12.18
C SER A 130 -3.91 -5.98 -11.06
N PRO A 131 -4.06 -4.77 -10.46
CA PRO A 131 -3.21 -4.33 -9.36
C PRO A 131 -3.33 -5.16 -8.08
N PHE A 132 -4.41 -5.95 -7.95
CA PHE A 132 -4.67 -6.82 -6.81
C PHE A 132 -4.18 -8.26 -7.04
N ALA A 133 -3.56 -8.54 -8.19
CA ALA A 133 -2.97 -9.83 -8.47
C ALA A 133 -1.83 -10.15 -7.49
N LEU A 134 -1.67 -11.44 -7.16
CA LEU A 134 -0.65 -11.92 -6.23
C LEU A 134 0.77 -11.48 -6.62
N GLY A 135 1.08 -11.47 -7.92
CA GLY A 135 2.38 -11.02 -8.43
C GLY A 135 2.71 -9.58 -8.05
N LYS A 136 1.72 -8.68 -8.08
CA LYS A 136 1.91 -7.29 -7.64
C LYS A 136 2.12 -7.18 -6.12
N GLY A 137 1.46 -8.02 -5.34
CA GLY A 137 1.71 -8.10 -3.89
C GLY A 137 3.14 -8.52 -3.56
N ILE A 138 3.70 -9.48 -4.31
CA ILE A 138 5.09 -9.93 -4.18
C ILE A 138 6.05 -8.81 -4.60
N GLU A 139 5.78 -8.10 -5.69
CA GLU A 139 6.56 -6.93 -6.14
C GLU A 139 6.65 -5.86 -5.06
N TYR A 140 5.54 -5.50 -4.43
CA TYR A 140 5.53 -4.55 -3.30
C TYR A 140 6.29 -5.05 -2.08
N LEU A 141 6.26 -6.36 -1.82
CA LEU A 141 7.06 -6.95 -0.76
C LEU A 141 8.57 -6.80 -1.05
N PHE A 142 9.00 -7.05 -2.30
CA PHE A 142 10.40 -6.82 -2.70
C PHE A 142 10.80 -5.36 -2.55
N MET A 143 9.95 -4.42 -2.97
CA MET A 143 10.20 -2.99 -2.78
C MET A 143 10.42 -2.65 -1.29
N ALA A 144 9.59 -3.19 -0.41
CA ALA A 144 9.68 -2.95 1.03
C ALA A 144 10.95 -3.57 1.66
N VAL A 145 11.34 -4.78 1.22
CA VAL A 145 12.53 -5.48 1.74
C VAL A 145 13.81 -4.81 1.24
N LEU A 146 13.91 -4.50 -0.06
CA LEU A 146 15.07 -3.84 -0.65
C LEU A 146 15.26 -2.42 -0.11
N GLY A 147 14.17 -1.70 0.16
CA GLY A 147 14.23 -0.38 0.76
C GLY A 147 14.60 -0.37 2.24
N GLY A 148 14.56 -1.53 2.89
CA GLY A 148 14.87 -1.69 4.32
C GLY A 148 13.65 -1.55 5.23
N VAL A 149 13.27 -2.67 5.82
CA VAL A 149 12.13 -2.79 6.75
C VAL A 149 12.38 -1.93 8.00
N GLY A 150 11.50 -0.95 8.21
CA GLY A 150 11.55 -0.06 9.37
C GLY A 150 12.06 1.35 9.11
N ASN A 151 12.41 1.65 7.86
CA ASN A 151 12.75 3.01 7.44
C ASN A 151 11.71 3.53 6.43
N VAL A 152 11.05 4.64 6.77
CA VAL A 152 10.03 5.25 5.89
C VAL A 152 10.63 5.70 4.56
N TRP A 153 11.82 6.28 4.59
CA TRP A 153 12.53 6.71 3.38
C TRP A 153 13.00 5.52 2.53
N GLY A 154 13.22 4.37 3.16
CA GLY A 154 13.51 3.12 2.47
C GLY A 154 12.40 2.68 1.52
N ALA A 155 11.14 2.99 1.81
CA ALA A 155 10.03 2.66 0.92
C ALA A 155 10.16 3.39 -0.44
N PHE A 156 10.62 4.65 -0.44
CA PHE A 156 10.86 5.41 -1.69
C PHE A 156 12.05 4.87 -2.47
N THR A 157 13.16 4.59 -1.79
CA THR A 157 14.36 4.05 -2.45
C THR A 157 14.13 2.64 -2.99
N GLY A 158 13.44 1.79 -2.25
CA GLY A 158 13.09 0.44 -2.68
C GLY A 158 12.15 0.44 -3.89
N ALA A 159 11.12 1.28 -3.88
CA ALA A 159 10.21 1.44 -5.01
C ALA A 159 10.95 1.96 -6.25
N ALA A 160 11.81 2.97 -6.08
CA ALA A 160 12.61 3.52 -7.19
C ALA A 160 13.55 2.47 -7.79
N LEU A 161 14.28 1.71 -6.95
CA LEU A 161 15.20 0.67 -7.42
C LEU A 161 14.48 -0.41 -8.21
N VAL A 162 13.37 -0.95 -7.69
CA VAL A 162 12.63 -2.01 -8.38
C VAL A 162 12.07 -1.51 -9.69
N LYS A 163 11.53 -0.27 -9.74
CA LYS A 163 10.98 0.29 -10.98
C LYS A 163 12.04 0.59 -12.03
N ILE A 164 13.19 1.11 -11.63
CA ILE A 164 14.31 1.34 -12.56
C ILE A 164 14.79 0.01 -13.15
N VAL A 165 14.91 -1.02 -12.33
CA VAL A 165 15.33 -2.36 -12.81
C VAL A 165 14.28 -2.94 -13.76
N GLU A 166 12.99 -2.83 -13.43
CA GLU A 166 11.89 -3.29 -14.29
C GLU A 166 11.92 -2.59 -15.65
N GLU A 167 12.05 -1.26 -15.68
CA GLU A 167 12.14 -0.49 -16.94
C GLU A 167 13.38 -0.83 -17.76
N GLN A 168 14.54 -0.97 -17.11
CA GLN A 168 15.77 -1.36 -17.82
C GLN A 168 15.65 -2.76 -18.43
N LEU A 169 15.08 -3.72 -17.72
CA LEU A 169 14.86 -5.07 -18.26
C LEU A 169 13.89 -5.07 -19.43
N GLN A 170 12.83 -4.27 -19.38
CA GLN A 170 11.90 -4.13 -20.50
C GLN A 170 12.52 -3.47 -21.74
N ALA A 171 13.50 -2.60 -21.55
CA ALA A 171 14.21 -1.95 -22.65
C ALA A 171 15.19 -2.89 -23.38
N TRP A 172 15.56 -4.02 -22.78
CA TRP A 172 16.50 -5.01 -23.34
C TRP A 172 15.83 -6.21 -24.02
N VAL A 173 14.50 -6.34 -23.87
CA VAL A 173 13.68 -7.39 -24.44
C VAL A 173 12.84 -6.87 -25.61
#